data_7aa1688e3e4d82ec0d5177528bd5a159
#
_entry.id   7aa1688e3e4d82ec0d5177528bd5a159
#
_cell.length_a   1.000
_cell.length_b   1.000
_cell.length_c   1.000
_cell.angle_alpha   90.00
_cell.angle_beta   90.00
_cell.angle_gamma   90.00
#
_symmetry.space_group_name_H-M   'P 1'
#
loop_
_entity.id
_entity.type
_entity.pdbx_description
1 polymer ?
#
loop_
_entity_poly.entity_id
_entity_poly.type
_entity_poly.pdbx_seq_one_letter_code
_entity_poly.pdbx_strand_id
1 'polypeptide(L)'
;MPAFSYKAVNGQGEVIEGVREAINEQTLIATLQAEGYMPIRVVPAKPKLFSGFKLSAKRSGLAQKDLLLFTSELATLLESGLPLDKSLLVLMDLTEDNEALTKLIARVLEKVKGGAALADSLERRKSPDRSRTSIFSKFYLNMIRAGEAGGSLGEVLSRLAEYLERSQELKDTVSTALIYPMILLVMSLASLFIMLTFVVPQFSEMFASAGKALPVSTQIVVGLAEWLQSYWWLLIGGAVSLSSYMKWQLADPIRKKVWDGRFLRLPLVGNIILNKETANISRTL
;
A
#
# COMPACT_ATOMS: atom_id res chain seq x y z
N MET A 1 19.69 11.29 -28.95
CA MET A 1 18.39 11.07 -29.61
C MET A 1 17.37 10.60 -28.55
N PRO A 2 16.11 10.94 -28.64
CA PRO A 2 15.12 10.45 -27.66
C PRO A 2 14.99 8.92 -27.78
N ALA A 3 14.98 8.24 -26.62
CA ALA A 3 14.77 6.80 -26.55
C ALA A 3 13.28 6.50 -26.41
N PHE A 4 12.78 5.49 -27.11
CA PHE A 4 11.40 5.03 -27.06
C PHE A 4 11.38 3.55 -26.61
N SER A 5 10.46 3.24 -25.70
CA SER A 5 10.13 1.87 -25.35
C SER A 5 9.02 1.38 -26.27
N TYR A 6 9.19 0.20 -26.85
CA TYR A 6 8.21 -0.38 -27.75
C TYR A 6 7.83 -1.79 -27.32
N LYS A 7 6.60 -2.15 -27.67
CA LYS A 7 6.06 -3.50 -27.60
C LYS A 7 5.52 -3.86 -28.97
N ALA A 8 6.03 -4.90 -29.58
CA ALA A 8 5.68 -5.31 -30.95
C ALA A 8 5.52 -6.83 -31.02
N VAL A 9 4.79 -7.31 -32.02
CA VAL A 9 4.62 -8.74 -32.32
C VAL A 9 5.40 -9.09 -33.57
N ASN A 10 6.13 -10.20 -33.54
CA ASN A 10 6.77 -10.75 -34.74
C ASN A 10 5.77 -11.52 -35.60
N GLY A 11 6.16 -11.90 -36.80
CA GLY A 11 5.33 -12.69 -37.74
C GLY A 11 4.93 -14.09 -37.23
N GLN A 12 5.44 -14.53 -36.08
CA GLN A 12 5.14 -15.81 -35.42
C GLN A 12 4.17 -15.65 -34.23
N GLY A 13 3.73 -14.39 -33.91
CA GLY A 13 2.83 -14.11 -32.80
C GLY A 13 3.53 -13.91 -31.47
N GLU A 14 4.87 -13.87 -31.41
CA GLU A 14 5.60 -13.59 -30.17
C GLU A 14 5.67 -12.09 -29.89
N VAL A 15 5.45 -11.72 -28.64
CA VAL A 15 5.52 -10.35 -28.17
C VAL A 15 6.96 -10.01 -27.77
N ILE A 16 7.53 -9.00 -28.41
CA ILE A 16 8.88 -8.49 -28.13
C ILE A 16 8.79 -7.11 -27.53
N GLU A 17 9.51 -6.88 -26.43
CA GLU A 17 9.64 -5.58 -25.77
C GLU A 17 11.10 -5.11 -25.83
N GLY A 18 11.30 -3.83 -26.16
CA GLY A 18 12.64 -3.26 -26.23
C GLY A 18 12.65 -1.74 -26.11
N VAL A 19 13.84 -1.18 -26.07
CA VAL A 19 14.06 0.27 -26.09
C VAL A 19 14.99 0.58 -27.27
N ARG A 20 14.58 1.49 -28.17
CA ARG A 20 15.38 1.98 -29.29
C ARG A 20 15.37 3.50 -29.34
N GLU A 21 16.45 4.08 -29.85
CA GLU A 21 16.56 5.51 -30.11
C GLU A 21 15.98 5.81 -31.49
N ALA A 22 15.12 6.82 -31.56
CA ALA A 22 14.56 7.32 -32.81
C ALA A 22 14.34 8.83 -32.73
N ILE A 23 14.25 9.48 -33.88
CA ILE A 23 14.02 10.93 -33.95
C ILE A 23 12.61 11.27 -33.44
N ASN A 24 11.63 10.44 -33.78
CA ASN A 24 10.25 10.55 -33.34
C ASN A 24 9.57 9.16 -33.30
N GLU A 25 8.38 9.11 -32.72
CA GLU A 25 7.58 7.89 -32.57
C GLU A 25 7.23 7.27 -33.94
N GLN A 26 6.87 8.11 -34.91
CA GLN A 26 6.48 7.67 -36.27
C GLN A 26 7.65 6.99 -36.99
N THR A 27 8.87 7.51 -36.84
CA THR A 27 10.07 6.92 -37.43
C THR A 27 10.36 5.55 -36.84
N LEU A 28 10.18 5.36 -35.53
CA LEU A 28 10.34 4.06 -34.89
C LEU A 28 9.28 3.06 -35.35
N ILE A 29 8.04 3.49 -35.46
CA ILE A 29 6.93 2.66 -35.97
C ILE A 29 7.27 2.17 -37.40
N ALA A 30 7.68 3.08 -38.29
CA ALA A 30 8.04 2.74 -39.67
C ALA A 30 9.23 1.77 -39.73
N THR A 31 10.22 1.95 -38.87
CA THR A 31 11.39 1.04 -38.82
C THR A 31 10.98 -0.36 -38.34
N LEU A 32 10.15 -0.47 -37.28
CA LEU A 32 9.66 -1.73 -36.77
C LEU A 32 8.79 -2.46 -37.81
N GLN A 33 7.94 -1.73 -38.55
CA GLN A 33 7.13 -2.30 -39.63
C GLN A 33 8.00 -2.79 -40.79
N ALA A 34 9.04 -2.06 -41.15
CA ALA A 34 10.00 -2.47 -42.20
C ALA A 34 10.80 -3.74 -41.78
N GLU A 35 11.03 -3.92 -40.47
CA GLU A 35 11.66 -5.14 -39.90
C GLU A 35 10.65 -6.31 -39.76
N GLY A 36 9.38 -6.14 -40.14
CA GLY A 36 8.34 -7.18 -40.06
C GLY A 36 7.69 -7.31 -38.68
N TYR A 37 7.89 -6.34 -37.79
CA TYR A 37 7.23 -6.29 -36.50
C TYR A 37 5.97 -5.44 -36.54
N MET A 38 4.91 -5.90 -35.88
CA MET A 38 3.67 -5.16 -35.72
C MET A 38 3.69 -4.43 -34.37
N PRO A 39 3.89 -3.09 -34.33
CA PRO A 39 3.96 -2.35 -33.08
C PRO A 39 2.56 -2.26 -32.43
N ILE A 40 2.44 -2.73 -31.19
CA ILE A 40 1.22 -2.64 -30.37
C ILE A 40 1.25 -1.31 -29.59
N ARG A 41 2.42 -0.91 -29.09
CA ARG A 41 2.58 0.27 -28.27
C ARG A 41 3.98 0.84 -28.40
N VAL A 42 4.05 2.15 -28.63
CA VAL A 42 5.31 2.90 -28.61
C VAL A 42 5.11 4.07 -27.65
N VAL A 43 6.02 4.25 -26.68
CA VAL A 43 5.97 5.34 -25.71
C VAL A 43 7.37 5.92 -25.53
N PRO A 44 7.53 7.25 -25.37
CA PRO A 44 8.83 7.82 -25.07
C PRO A 44 9.39 7.24 -23.78
N ALA A 45 10.61 6.72 -23.85
CA ALA A 45 11.32 6.23 -22.67
C ALA A 45 11.62 7.42 -21.77
N LYS A 46 11.05 7.46 -20.59
CA LYS A 46 11.34 8.51 -19.59
C LYS A 46 12.82 8.47 -19.25
N PRO A 47 13.53 9.63 -19.26
CA PRO A 47 14.96 9.66 -18.94
C PRO A 47 15.21 9.06 -17.56
N LYS A 48 16.19 8.18 -17.47
CA LYS A 48 16.58 7.43 -16.25
C LYS A 48 17.14 8.31 -15.11
N LEU A 49 16.93 9.63 -15.11
CA LEU A 49 17.45 10.55 -14.10
C LEU A 49 16.90 10.29 -12.68
N PHE A 50 15.78 9.58 -12.54
CA PHE A 50 15.21 9.15 -11.24
C PHE A 50 15.18 7.64 -11.06
N SER A 51 15.91 6.88 -11.86
CA SER A 51 16.02 5.42 -11.73
C SER A 51 16.75 4.97 -10.45
N GLY A 52 17.45 5.88 -9.75
CA GLY A 52 18.12 5.60 -8.48
C GLY A 52 17.19 5.58 -7.26
N PHE A 53 16.02 6.20 -7.34
CA PHE A 53 14.95 6.10 -6.34
C PHE A 53 13.77 5.29 -6.89
N LYS A 54 14.05 4.12 -7.45
CA LYS A 54 13.09 3.05 -7.29
C LYS A 54 13.08 2.78 -5.77
N LEU A 55 12.21 3.47 -5.05
CA LEU A 55 11.51 2.83 -3.96
C LEU A 55 10.89 1.58 -4.62
N SER A 56 11.68 0.54 -4.72
CA SER A 56 11.22 -0.79 -5.01
C SER A 56 10.44 -1.24 -3.78
N ALA A 57 9.32 -0.59 -3.58
CA ALA A 57 8.18 -1.24 -2.99
C ALA A 57 7.76 -2.33 -3.98
N LYS A 58 8.67 -3.30 -4.21
CA LYS A 58 8.29 -4.63 -4.57
C LYS A 58 7.58 -5.15 -3.31
N ARG A 59 6.40 -4.61 -3.05
CA ARG A 59 5.39 -5.23 -2.21
C ARG A 59 5.05 -6.53 -2.92
N SER A 60 5.93 -7.53 -2.78
CA SER A 60 5.66 -8.90 -3.19
C SER A 60 4.68 -9.55 -2.20
N GLY A 61 3.71 -8.79 -1.75
CA GLY A 61 2.60 -9.20 -0.93
C GLY A 61 1.33 -8.77 -1.61
N LEU A 62 0.35 -9.65 -1.67
CA LEU A 62 -1.00 -9.34 -2.10
C LEU A 62 -1.54 -8.17 -1.24
N ALA A 63 -2.16 -7.21 -1.88
CA ALA A 63 -2.81 -6.10 -1.19
C ALA A 63 -4.13 -6.58 -0.55
N GLN A 64 -4.67 -5.80 0.38
CA GLN A 64 -5.98 -6.12 0.97
C GLN A 64 -7.10 -6.07 -0.09
N LYS A 65 -6.94 -5.25 -1.12
CA LYS A 65 -7.86 -5.21 -2.28
C LYS A 65 -7.85 -6.52 -3.07
N ASP A 66 -6.69 -7.16 -3.21
CA ASP A 66 -6.58 -8.47 -3.88
C ASP A 66 -7.27 -9.56 -3.08
N LEU A 67 -7.21 -9.47 -1.73
CA LEU A 67 -7.93 -10.40 -0.85
C LEU A 67 -9.44 -10.22 -0.97
N LEU A 68 -9.92 -8.97 -1.01
CA LEU A 68 -11.34 -8.67 -1.22
C LEU A 68 -11.81 -9.22 -2.57
N LEU A 69 -11.09 -8.91 -3.66
CA LEU A 69 -11.39 -9.41 -5.00
C LEU A 69 -11.47 -10.95 -5.01
N PHE A 70 -10.43 -11.62 -4.50
CA PHE A 70 -10.40 -13.07 -4.38
C PHE A 70 -11.63 -13.62 -3.67
N THR A 71 -12.02 -13.00 -2.54
CA THR A 71 -13.10 -13.50 -1.69
C THR A 71 -14.47 -13.28 -2.31
N SER A 72 -14.71 -12.08 -2.89
CA SER A 72 -16.01 -11.73 -3.49
C SER A 72 -16.27 -12.52 -4.77
N GLU A 73 -15.27 -12.64 -5.65
CA GLU A 73 -15.43 -13.40 -6.88
C GLU A 73 -15.62 -14.90 -6.59
N LEU A 74 -14.82 -15.45 -5.68
CA LEU A 74 -14.96 -16.85 -5.29
C LEU A 74 -16.34 -17.13 -4.64
N ALA A 75 -16.82 -16.22 -3.79
CA ALA A 75 -18.16 -16.34 -3.20
C ALA A 75 -19.25 -16.37 -4.27
N THR A 76 -19.21 -15.42 -5.22
CA THR A 76 -20.19 -15.32 -6.31
C THR A 76 -20.21 -16.59 -7.18
N LEU A 77 -19.06 -17.14 -7.51
CA LEU A 77 -18.95 -18.35 -8.30
C LEU A 77 -19.50 -19.58 -7.56
N LEU A 78 -19.22 -19.71 -6.27
CA LEU A 78 -19.74 -20.82 -5.45
C LEU A 78 -21.25 -20.69 -5.18
N GLU A 79 -21.76 -19.48 -4.94
CA GLU A 79 -23.21 -19.23 -4.80
C GLU A 79 -23.97 -19.51 -6.11
N SER A 80 -23.31 -19.33 -7.25
CA SER A 80 -23.86 -19.73 -8.57
C SER A 80 -23.87 -21.25 -8.77
N GLY A 81 -23.40 -22.04 -7.80
CA GLY A 81 -23.38 -23.49 -7.85
C GLY A 81 -22.18 -24.09 -8.58
N LEU A 82 -21.16 -23.32 -8.94
CA LEU A 82 -19.93 -23.87 -9.51
C LEU A 82 -19.13 -24.64 -8.45
N PRO A 83 -18.59 -25.82 -8.78
CA PRO A 83 -17.65 -26.53 -7.92
C PRO A 83 -16.40 -25.71 -7.62
N LEU A 84 -15.81 -25.88 -6.45
CA LEU A 84 -14.66 -25.10 -5.98
C LEU A 84 -13.47 -25.11 -6.94
N ASP A 85 -13.14 -26.27 -7.52
CA ASP A 85 -12.06 -26.43 -8.49
C ASP A 85 -12.30 -25.62 -9.77
N LYS A 86 -13.55 -25.58 -10.25
CA LYS A 86 -13.97 -24.80 -11.41
C LYS A 86 -13.99 -23.30 -11.12
N SER A 87 -14.49 -22.92 -9.94
CA SER A 87 -14.50 -21.55 -9.48
C SER A 87 -13.08 -20.96 -9.40
N LEU A 88 -12.12 -21.73 -8.89
CA LEU A 88 -10.72 -21.32 -8.84
C LEU A 88 -10.06 -21.20 -10.24
N LEU A 89 -10.47 -22.05 -11.20
CA LEU A 89 -10.01 -21.92 -12.61
C LEU A 89 -10.50 -20.63 -13.24
N VAL A 90 -11.81 -20.35 -13.15
CA VAL A 90 -12.41 -19.12 -13.66
C VAL A 90 -11.76 -17.89 -13.01
N LEU A 91 -11.56 -17.95 -11.69
CA LEU A 91 -10.93 -16.86 -10.96
C LEU A 91 -9.48 -16.60 -11.39
N MET A 92 -8.75 -17.64 -11.76
CA MET A 92 -7.39 -17.52 -12.28
C MET A 92 -7.37 -16.74 -13.60
N ASP A 93 -8.31 -17.02 -14.50
CA ASP A 93 -8.46 -16.33 -15.78
C ASP A 93 -8.85 -14.85 -15.58
N LEU A 94 -9.78 -14.58 -14.64
CA LEU A 94 -10.21 -13.21 -14.29
C LEU A 94 -9.07 -12.35 -13.67
N THR A 95 -8.04 -12.98 -13.15
CA THR A 95 -6.96 -12.29 -12.41
C THR A 95 -5.61 -12.32 -13.15
N GLU A 96 -5.58 -12.56 -14.47
CA GLU A 96 -4.35 -12.63 -15.27
C GLU A 96 -3.48 -11.37 -15.15
N ASP A 97 -4.07 -10.20 -15.05
CA ASP A 97 -3.35 -8.93 -14.87
C ASP A 97 -2.60 -8.81 -13.54
N ASN A 98 -2.95 -9.64 -12.54
CA ASN A 98 -2.35 -9.64 -11.22
C ASN A 98 -1.52 -10.90 -10.96
N GLU A 99 -0.29 -10.90 -11.45
CA GLU A 99 0.63 -12.04 -11.37
C GLU A 99 0.77 -12.63 -9.94
N ALA A 100 0.68 -11.79 -8.90
CA ALA A 100 0.80 -12.25 -7.52
C ALA A 100 -0.44 -13.04 -7.06
N LEU A 101 -1.62 -12.56 -7.47
CA LEU A 101 -2.90 -13.21 -7.15
C LEU A 101 -3.07 -14.48 -7.96
N THR A 102 -2.79 -14.46 -9.26
CA THR A 102 -2.82 -15.63 -10.14
C THR A 102 -1.91 -16.76 -9.64
N LYS A 103 -0.67 -16.44 -9.21
CA LYS A 103 0.24 -17.41 -8.57
C LYS A 103 -0.29 -17.99 -7.26
N LEU A 104 -1.02 -17.19 -6.47
CA LEU A 104 -1.68 -17.70 -5.28
C LEU A 104 -2.78 -18.68 -5.66
N ILE A 105 -3.68 -18.29 -6.56
CA ILE A 105 -4.84 -19.09 -6.99
C ILE A 105 -4.36 -20.40 -7.61
N ALA A 106 -3.36 -20.38 -8.50
CA ALA A 106 -2.79 -21.58 -9.10
C ALA A 106 -2.29 -22.59 -8.06
N ARG A 107 -1.61 -22.09 -7.01
CA ARG A 107 -1.13 -22.94 -5.90
C ARG A 107 -2.27 -23.52 -5.07
N VAL A 108 -3.32 -22.73 -4.81
CA VAL A 108 -4.50 -23.17 -4.08
C VAL A 108 -5.24 -24.23 -4.89
N LEU A 109 -5.43 -24.00 -6.18
CA LEU A 109 -6.06 -24.94 -7.10
C LEU A 109 -5.35 -26.29 -7.15
N GLU A 110 -4.01 -26.27 -7.23
CA GLU A 110 -3.20 -27.51 -7.20
C GLU A 110 -3.45 -28.33 -5.94
N LYS A 111 -3.48 -27.67 -4.78
CA LYS A 111 -3.73 -28.36 -3.50
C LYS A 111 -5.16 -28.87 -3.38
N VAL A 112 -6.14 -28.07 -3.80
CA VAL A 112 -7.57 -28.44 -3.77
C VAL A 112 -7.81 -29.62 -4.71
N LYS A 113 -7.23 -29.64 -5.91
CA LYS A 113 -7.27 -30.80 -6.81
C LYS A 113 -6.61 -32.04 -6.20
N GLY A 114 -5.62 -31.87 -5.34
CA GLY A 114 -5.00 -32.93 -4.54
C GLY A 114 -5.83 -33.37 -3.32
N GLY A 115 -7.06 -32.85 -3.14
CA GLY A 115 -7.97 -33.21 -2.05
C GLY A 115 -7.73 -32.44 -0.73
N ALA A 116 -6.91 -31.41 -0.74
CA ALA A 116 -6.71 -30.57 0.44
C ALA A 116 -7.89 -29.60 0.62
N ALA A 117 -8.25 -29.35 1.88
CA ALA A 117 -9.23 -28.34 2.25
C ALA A 117 -8.80 -26.94 1.79
N LEU A 118 -9.77 -26.07 1.41
CA LEU A 118 -9.49 -24.71 0.98
C LEU A 118 -8.76 -23.92 2.07
N ALA A 119 -9.22 -24.00 3.31
CA ALA A 119 -8.59 -23.33 4.45
C ALA A 119 -7.11 -23.71 4.60
N ASP A 120 -6.78 -25.00 4.48
CA ASP A 120 -5.41 -25.50 4.60
C ASP A 120 -4.56 -25.18 3.36
N SER A 121 -5.20 -25.03 2.21
CA SER A 121 -4.57 -24.61 0.96
C SER A 121 -4.15 -23.14 0.99
N LEU A 122 -4.93 -22.29 1.64
CA LEU A 122 -4.66 -20.87 1.89
C LEU A 122 -3.66 -20.65 3.03
N GLU A 123 -3.62 -21.59 3.98
CA GLU A 123 -2.67 -21.51 5.09
C GLU A 123 -1.24 -21.69 4.59
N ARG A 124 -0.43 -20.65 4.77
CA ARG A 124 0.97 -20.69 4.37
C ARG A 124 1.74 -21.46 5.44
N ARG A 125 2.27 -22.64 5.12
CA ARG A 125 3.23 -23.34 5.99
C ARG A 125 4.30 -22.33 6.42
N LYS A 126 4.59 -22.30 7.73
CA LYS A 126 5.60 -21.45 8.34
C LYS A 126 6.92 -21.56 7.58
N SER A 127 7.16 -20.65 6.66
CA SER A 127 8.50 -20.46 6.08
C SER A 127 9.38 -19.90 7.20
N PRO A 128 10.64 -20.35 7.35
CA PRO A 128 11.56 -19.80 8.35
C PRO A 128 11.82 -18.30 8.19
N ASP A 129 11.48 -17.73 7.06
CA ASP A 129 11.53 -16.29 6.80
C ASP A 129 10.32 -15.60 7.48
N ARG A 130 10.53 -15.15 8.72
CA ARG A 130 9.56 -14.47 9.59
C ARG A 130 9.03 -13.14 9.03
N SER A 131 9.54 -12.65 7.90
CA SER A 131 9.24 -11.32 7.36
C SER A 131 7.96 -11.26 6.51
N ARG A 132 7.34 -12.39 6.16
CA ARG A 132 6.13 -12.43 5.32
C ARG A 132 4.90 -12.83 6.13
N THR A 133 4.23 -11.81 6.65
CA THR A 133 2.93 -11.95 7.31
C THR A 133 1.92 -12.62 6.36
N SER A 134 1.22 -13.64 6.83
CA SER A 134 0.11 -14.23 6.09
C SER A 134 -0.96 -13.16 5.84
N ILE A 135 -1.41 -13.03 4.60
CA ILE A 135 -2.47 -12.08 4.21
C ILE A 135 -3.81 -12.51 4.80
N PHE A 136 -3.99 -13.82 4.92
CA PHE A 136 -5.16 -14.40 5.52
C PHE A 136 -5.02 -14.37 7.04
N SER A 137 -5.92 -13.66 7.71
CA SER A 137 -5.98 -13.64 9.17
C SER A 137 -6.41 -15.03 9.69
N LYS A 138 -6.08 -15.33 10.94
CA LYS A 138 -6.56 -16.57 11.58
C LYS A 138 -8.10 -16.65 11.61
N PHE A 139 -8.74 -15.50 11.82
CA PHE A 139 -10.20 -15.39 11.77
C PHE A 139 -10.73 -15.80 10.39
N TYR A 140 -10.17 -15.26 9.31
CA TYR A 140 -10.52 -15.60 7.93
C TYR A 140 -10.41 -17.10 7.65
N LEU A 141 -9.28 -17.71 8.00
CA LEU A 141 -9.05 -19.15 7.79
C LEU A 141 -9.99 -20.02 8.62
N ASN A 142 -10.29 -19.63 9.86
CA ASN A 142 -11.21 -20.37 10.71
C ASN A 142 -12.66 -20.31 10.20
N MET A 143 -13.08 -19.14 9.67
CA MET A 143 -14.40 -19.00 9.05
C MET A 143 -14.54 -19.90 7.81
N ILE A 144 -13.53 -19.93 6.93
CA ILE A 144 -13.51 -20.82 5.76
C ILE A 144 -13.56 -22.28 6.22
N ARG A 145 -12.78 -22.67 7.24
CA ARG A 145 -12.77 -24.05 7.75
C ARG A 145 -14.14 -24.47 8.30
N ALA A 146 -14.82 -23.57 9.00
CA ALA A 146 -16.18 -23.81 9.49
C ALA A 146 -17.19 -23.94 8.34
N GLY A 147 -17.13 -23.05 7.33
CA GLY A 147 -18.01 -23.12 6.15
C GLY A 147 -17.77 -24.36 5.29
N GLU A 148 -16.51 -24.78 5.16
CA GLU A 148 -16.13 -25.99 4.42
C GLU A 148 -16.63 -27.24 5.14
N ALA A 149 -16.47 -27.34 6.47
CA ALA A 149 -16.97 -28.43 7.28
C ALA A 149 -18.53 -28.49 7.32
N GLY A 150 -19.17 -27.32 7.26
CA GLY A 150 -20.64 -27.21 7.23
C GLY A 150 -21.29 -27.32 5.85
N GLY A 151 -20.49 -27.40 4.77
CA GLY A 151 -21.00 -27.42 3.40
C GLY A 151 -21.60 -26.10 2.91
N SER A 152 -21.39 -24.98 3.65
CA SER A 152 -21.90 -23.63 3.35
C SER A 152 -20.79 -22.65 3.00
N LEU A 153 -19.78 -23.12 2.24
CA LEU A 153 -18.59 -22.34 1.92
C LEU A 153 -18.92 -21.06 1.15
N GLY A 154 -19.88 -21.09 0.21
CA GLY A 154 -20.32 -19.91 -0.55
C GLY A 154 -20.85 -18.82 0.38
N GLU A 155 -21.81 -19.17 1.27
CA GLU A 155 -22.41 -18.22 2.22
C GLU A 155 -21.36 -17.61 3.17
N VAL A 156 -20.43 -18.42 3.67
CA VAL A 156 -19.35 -17.94 4.55
C VAL A 156 -18.41 -16.99 3.82
N LEU A 157 -18.05 -17.29 2.56
CA LEU A 157 -17.22 -16.40 1.74
C LEU A 157 -17.93 -15.09 1.40
N SER A 158 -19.24 -15.14 1.14
CA SER A 158 -20.06 -13.94 0.92
C SER A 158 -20.05 -13.02 2.15
N ARG A 159 -20.26 -13.57 3.34
CA ARG A 159 -20.15 -12.81 4.60
C ARG A 159 -18.75 -12.26 4.85
N LEU A 160 -17.71 -13.02 4.50
CA LEU A 160 -16.33 -12.55 4.58
C LEU A 160 -16.04 -11.43 3.57
N ALA A 161 -16.58 -11.52 2.36
CA ALA A 161 -16.47 -10.47 1.34
C ALA A 161 -17.10 -9.17 1.84
N GLU A 162 -18.33 -9.23 2.35
CA GLU A 162 -19.02 -8.08 2.95
C GLU A 162 -18.22 -7.44 4.10
N TYR A 163 -17.66 -8.27 4.99
CA TYR A 163 -16.80 -7.79 6.08
C TYR A 163 -15.53 -7.08 5.56
N LEU A 164 -14.87 -7.64 4.53
CA LEU A 164 -13.67 -7.06 3.93
C LEU A 164 -13.99 -5.75 3.20
N GLU A 165 -15.11 -5.69 2.48
CA GLU A 165 -15.59 -4.51 1.77
C GLU A 165 -15.86 -3.36 2.75
N ARG A 166 -16.62 -3.58 3.79
CA ARG A 166 -16.88 -2.58 4.84
C ARG A 166 -15.57 -2.12 5.52
N SER A 167 -14.65 -3.06 5.75
CA SER A 167 -13.34 -2.73 6.33
C SER A 167 -12.51 -1.86 5.38
N GLN A 168 -12.62 -2.08 4.08
CA GLN A 168 -11.94 -1.28 3.06
C GLN A 168 -12.58 0.10 2.92
N GLU A 169 -13.91 0.20 2.86
CA GLU A 169 -14.66 1.46 2.83
C GLU A 169 -14.32 2.37 4.02
N LEU A 170 -14.27 1.78 5.22
CA LEU A 170 -13.87 2.52 6.42
C LEU A 170 -12.44 3.07 6.30
N LYS A 171 -11.50 2.29 5.78
CA LYS A 171 -10.12 2.76 5.56
C LYS A 171 -10.05 3.87 4.53
N ASP A 172 -10.75 3.70 3.42
CA ASP A 172 -10.77 4.68 2.33
C ASP A 172 -11.43 5.98 2.81
N THR A 173 -12.52 5.90 3.58
CA THR A 173 -13.19 7.05 4.20
C THR A 173 -12.27 7.79 5.17
N VAL A 174 -11.61 7.07 6.08
CA VAL A 174 -10.67 7.68 7.03
C VAL A 174 -9.46 8.29 6.30
N SER A 175 -8.91 7.58 5.30
CA SER A 175 -7.79 8.07 4.52
C SER A 175 -8.14 9.36 3.78
N THR A 176 -9.33 9.40 3.16
CA THR A 176 -9.83 10.58 2.45
C THR A 176 -10.10 11.74 3.41
N ALA A 177 -10.71 11.48 4.57
CA ALA A 177 -10.97 12.49 5.58
C ALA A 177 -9.69 13.12 6.13
N LEU A 178 -8.58 12.36 6.18
CA LEU A 178 -7.29 12.86 6.65
C LEU A 178 -6.53 13.71 5.63
N ILE A 179 -6.91 13.70 4.35
CA ILE A 179 -6.24 14.49 3.31
C ILE A 179 -6.33 15.99 3.63
N TYR A 180 -7.52 16.48 3.98
CA TYR A 180 -7.74 17.90 4.26
C TYR A 180 -6.92 18.39 5.48
N PRO A 181 -6.97 17.75 6.66
CA PRO A 181 -6.11 18.12 7.78
C PRO A 181 -4.61 18.05 7.45
N MET A 182 -4.17 17.07 6.65
CA MET A 182 -2.77 16.98 6.25
C MET A 182 -2.34 18.15 5.36
N ILE A 183 -3.17 18.55 4.40
CA ILE A 183 -2.89 19.71 3.54
C ILE A 183 -2.80 20.97 4.39
N LEU A 184 -3.77 21.21 5.29
CA LEU A 184 -3.75 22.37 6.18
C LEU A 184 -2.51 22.39 7.06
N LEU A 185 -2.15 21.25 7.63
CA LEU A 185 -0.96 21.12 8.48
C LEU A 185 0.32 21.44 7.70
N VAL A 186 0.46 20.87 6.50
CA VAL A 186 1.62 21.12 5.63
C VAL A 186 1.70 22.59 5.23
N MET A 187 0.59 23.21 4.82
CA MET A 187 0.55 24.61 4.42
C MET A 187 0.82 25.55 5.61
N SER A 188 0.28 25.23 6.78
CA SER A 188 0.53 26.01 8.00
C SER A 188 2.01 25.94 8.42
N LEU A 189 2.60 24.75 8.41
CA LEU A 189 4.02 24.57 8.72
C LEU A 189 4.91 25.27 7.69
N ALA A 190 4.57 25.18 6.40
CA ALA A 190 5.32 25.86 5.33
C ALA A 190 5.25 27.39 5.50
N SER A 191 4.06 27.94 5.78
CA SER A 191 3.89 29.37 6.03
C SER A 191 4.68 29.84 7.26
N LEU A 192 4.60 29.07 8.35
CA LEU A 192 5.38 29.36 9.57
C LEU A 192 6.89 29.32 9.27
N PHE A 193 7.35 28.33 8.53
CA PHE A 193 8.76 28.21 8.15
C PHE A 193 9.22 29.39 7.31
N ILE A 194 8.46 29.81 6.30
CA ILE A 194 8.75 30.98 5.47
C ILE A 194 8.80 32.25 6.34
N MET A 195 7.83 32.42 7.23
CA MET A 195 7.78 33.58 8.12
C MET A 195 9.03 33.65 9.02
N LEU A 196 9.40 32.54 9.65
CA LEU A 196 10.54 32.47 10.55
C LEU A 196 11.89 32.63 9.80
N THR A 197 11.97 32.14 8.56
CA THR A 197 13.23 32.13 7.81
C THR A 197 13.49 33.45 7.08
N PHE A 198 12.45 34.10 6.56
CA PHE A 198 12.61 35.29 5.71
C PHE A 198 12.10 36.57 6.39
N VAL A 199 10.95 36.54 7.06
CA VAL A 199 10.33 37.76 7.57
C VAL A 199 10.95 38.20 8.90
N VAL A 200 11.13 37.25 9.83
CA VAL A 200 11.67 37.57 11.17
C VAL A 200 13.08 38.16 11.12
N PRO A 201 14.04 37.67 10.30
CA PRO A 201 15.35 38.30 10.18
C PRO A 201 15.33 39.74 9.69
N GLN A 202 14.46 40.08 8.71
CA GLN A 202 14.33 41.43 8.18
C GLN A 202 13.89 42.43 9.29
N PHE A 203 12.98 42.03 10.14
CA PHE A 203 12.59 42.85 11.30
C PHE A 203 13.75 43.00 12.27
N SER A 204 14.51 41.96 12.54
CA SER A 204 15.67 42.01 13.44
C SER A 204 16.71 43.01 12.95
N GLU A 205 17.01 43.04 11.65
CA GLU A 205 17.95 44.03 11.03
C GLU A 205 17.41 45.46 11.12
N MET A 206 16.12 45.69 10.90
CA MET A 206 15.49 46.98 11.03
C MET A 206 15.60 47.55 12.46
N PHE A 207 15.38 46.74 13.49
CA PHE A 207 15.52 47.16 14.90
C PHE A 207 16.96 47.44 15.26
N ALA A 208 17.92 46.61 14.76
CA ALA A 208 19.32 46.81 14.96
C ALA A 208 19.79 48.14 14.34
N SER A 209 19.35 48.48 13.12
CA SER A 209 19.67 49.74 12.45
C SER A 209 19.06 50.95 13.10
N ALA A 210 17.93 50.79 13.79
CA ALA A 210 17.27 51.87 14.57
C ALA A 210 17.86 52.06 15.97
N GLY A 211 18.91 51.34 16.36
CA GLY A 211 19.57 51.39 17.64
C GLY A 211 18.68 51.01 18.86
N LYS A 212 17.56 50.31 18.62
CA LYS A 212 16.63 49.88 19.64
C LYS A 212 16.82 48.40 19.94
N ALA A 213 16.84 48.07 21.22
CA ALA A 213 16.85 46.65 21.63
C ALA A 213 15.50 45.95 21.25
N LEU A 214 15.56 44.75 20.73
CA LEU A 214 14.38 43.95 20.44
C LEU A 214 13.58 43.63 21.72
N PRO A 215 12.24 43.67 21.67
CA PRO A 215 11.41 43.16 22.76
C PRO A 215 11.74 41.71 23.09
N VAL A 216 11.63 41.30 24.36
CA VAL A 216 11.97 39.93 24.79
C VAL A 216 11.18 38.86 24.04
N SER A 217 9.92 39.10 23.73
CA SER A 217 9.08 38.21 22.93
C SER A 217 9.65 37.99 21.53
N THR A 218 10.18 39.04 20.90
CA THR A 218 10.79 38.96 19.57
C THR A 218 12.13 38.24 19.61
N GLN A 219 12.94 38.44 20.67
CA GLN A 219 14.20 37.73 20.89
C GLN A 219 13.97 36.19 20.97
N ILE A 220 12.92 35.73 21.64
CA ILE A 220 12.55 34.32 21.72
C ILE A 220 12.21 33.79 20.34
N VAL A 221 11.42 34.52 19.55
CA VAL A 221 11.03 34.10 18.20
C VAL A 221 12.23 34.04 17.26
N VAL A 222 13.15 35.05 17.32
CA VAL A 222 14.39 35.06 16.53
C VAL A 222 15.27 33.88 16.92
N GLY A 223 15.49 33.62 18.20
CA GLY A 223 16.27 32.47 18.66
C GLY A 223 15.67 31.12 18.23
N LEU A 224 14.33 31.01 18.22
CA LEU A 224 13.65 29.83 17.70
C LEU A 224 13.85 29.67 16.17
N ALA A 225 13.80 30.80 15.44
CA ALA A 225 14.04 30.80 13.99
C ALA A 225 15.46 30.39 13.64
N GLU A 226 16.47 30.92 14.33
CA GLU A 226 17.87 30.56 14.16
C GLU A 226 18.14 29.09 14.50
N TRP A 227 17.52 28.60 15.59
CA TRP A 227 17.59 27.21 15.96
C TRP A 227 16.97 26.30 14.88
N LEU A 228 15.80 26.67 14.35
CA LEU A 228 15.10 25.94 13.32
C LEU A 228 15.89 25.94 12.00
N GLN A 229 16.52 27.05 11.62
CA GLN A 229 17.39 27.15 10.43
C GLN A 229 18.66 26.30 10.57
N SER A 230 19.26 26.26 11.76
CA SER A 230 20.48 25.46 12.01
C SER A 230 20.18 23.96 12.10
N TYR A 231 19.03 23.57 12.68
CA TYR A 231 18.76 22.18 13.08
C TYR A 231 17.58 21.53 12.36
N TRP A 232 17.06 22.12 11.27
CA TRP A 232 15.93 21.54 10.50
C TRP A 232 16.20 20.10 10.02
N TRP A 233 17.44 19.80 9.63
CA TRP A 233 17.88 18.46 9.22
C TRP A 233 17.82 17.46 10.38
N LEU A 234 18.03 17.93 11.60
CA LEU A 234 17.94 17.09 12.82
C LEU A 234 16.49 16.73 13.13
N LEU A 235 15.54 17.63 12.86
CA LEU A 235 14.11 17.34 12.96
C LEU A 235 13.68 16.28 11.94
N ILE A 236 14.11 16.40 10.69
CA ILE A 236 13.83 15.40 9.65
C ILE A 236 14.52 14.07 9.99
N GLY A 237 15.80 14.10 10.37
CA GLY A 237 16.54 12.91 10.79
C GLY A 237 15.89 12.23 12.00
N GLY A 238 15.46 13.00 12.99
CA GLY A 238 14.73 12.53 14.16
C GLY A 238 13.38 11.88 13.80
N ALA A 239 12.61 12.51 12.91
CA ALA A 239 11.33 11.97 12.46
C ALA A 239 11.50 10.66 11.66
N VAL A 240 12.51 10.60 10.79
CA VAL A 240 12.85 9.38 10.04
C VAL A 240 13.37 8.28 10.98
N SER A 241 14.24 8.62 11.92
CA SER A 241 14.76 7.67 12.92
C SER A 241 13.64 7.14 13.81
N LEU A 242 12.75 8.01 14.30
CA LEU A 242 11.60 7.63 15.12
C LEU A 242 10.63 6.73 14.35
N SER A 243 10.33 7.07 13.09
CA SER A 243 9.47 6.26 12.24
C SER A 243 10.07 4.88 11.93
N SER A 244 11.39 4.83 11.71
CA SER A 244 12.14 3.59 11.50
C SER A 244 12.19 2.75 12.77
N TYR A 245 12.43 3.37 13.92
CA TYR A 245 12.42 2.73 15.23
C TYR A 245 11.03 2.15 15.57
N MET A 246 9.95 2.92 15.31
CA MET A 246 8.59 2.42 15.50
C MET A 246 8.27 1.24 14.58
N LYS A 247 8.67 1.31 13.30
CA LYS A 247 8.51 0.18 12.37
C LYS A 247 9.28 -1.06 12.84
N TRP A 248 10.50 -0.88 13.34
CA TRP A 248 11.32 -1.98 13.87
C TRP A 248 10.72 -2.59 15.16
N GLN A 249 10.22 -1.75 16.06
CA GLN A 249 9.53 -2.19 17.27
C GLN A 249 8.22 -2.95 16.97
N LEU A 250 7.44 -2.49 15.98
CA LEU A 250 6.17 -3.10 15.58
C LEU A 250 6.34 -4.34 14.68
N ALA A 251 7.53 -4.57 14.12
CA ALA A 251 7.85 -5.74 13.32
C ALA A 251 7.98 -7.03 14.16
N ASP A 252 8.28 -6.90 15.46
CA ASP A 252 8.42 -8.03 16.38
C ASP A 252 7.05 -8.37 17.02
N PRO A 253 6.46 -9.56 16.76
CA PRO A 253 5.12 -9.92 17.23
C PRO A 253 5.01 -10.00 18.76
N ILE A 254 6.12 -10.20 19.48
CA ILE A 254 6.13 -10.24 20.95
C ILE A 254 6.03 -8.81 21.50
N ARG A 255 6.76 -7.87 20.92
CA ARG A 255 6.74 -6.47 21.32
C ARG A 255 5.43 -5.78 20.93
N LYS A 256 4.87 -6.16 19.79
CA LYS A 256 3.55 -5.68 19.33
C LYS A 256 2.47 -5.95 20.38
N LYS A 257 2.40 -7.16 20.98
CA LYS A 257 1.45 -7.49 22.04
C LYS A 257 1.58 -6.60 23.28
N VAL A 258 2.81 -6.22 23.66
CA VAL A 258 3.06 -5.33 24.80
C VAL A 258 2.60 -3.89 24.48
N TRP A 259 2.82 -3.44 23.25
CA TRP A 259 2.37 -2.14 22.78
C TRP A 259 0.84 -2.08 22.65
N ASP A 260 0.22 -3.10 22.07
CA ASP A 260 -1.26 -3.22 21.98
C ASP A 260 -1.88 -3.18 23.39
N GLY A 261 -1.27 -3.85 24.38
CA GLY A 261 -1.70 -3.78 25.77
C GLY A 261 -1.54 -2.41 26.43
N ARG A 262 -0.55 -1.61 26.01
CA ARG A 262 -0.38 -0.21 26.48
C ARG A 262 -1.36 0.75 25.81
N PHE A 263 -1.62 0.58 24.52
CA PHE A 263 -2.61 1.38 23.80
C PHE A 263 -4.04 1.15 24.31
N LEU A 264 -4.37 -0.08 24.73
CA LEU A 264 -5.66 -0.40 25.37
C LEU A 264 -5.87 0.30 26.72
N ARG A 265 -4.80 0.72 27.40
CA ARG A 265 -4.87 1.47 28.65
C ARG A 265 -5.04 2.97 28.47
N LEU A 266 -4.92 3.49 27.25
CA LEU A 266 -5.18 4.91 26.97
C LEU A 266 -6.69 5.15 26.92
N PRO A 267 -7.23 6.11 27.71
CA PRO A 267 -8.68 6.26 27.91
C PRO A 267 -9.47 6.61 26.65
N LEU A 268 -8.83 7.21 25.63
CA LEU A 268 -9.46 7.55 24.35
C LEU A 268 -9.37 6.41 23.34
N VAL A 269 -8.24 5.71 23.28
CA VAL A 269 -7.97 4.67 22.26
C VAL A 269 -8.54 3.31 22.71
N GLY A 270 -8.47 3.01 24.02
CA GLY A 270 -8.97 1.76 24.60
C GLY A 270 -10.47 1.59 24.38
N ASN A 271 -11.27 2.64 24.59
CA ASN A 271 -12.71 2.58 24.37
C ASN A 271 -13.11 2.35 22.91
N ILE A 272 -12.36 2.92 21.95
CA ILE A 272 -12.61 2.72 20.51
C ILE A 272 -12.30 1.28 20.11
N ILE A 273 -11.18 0.73 20.60
CA ILE A 273 -10.76 -0.65 20.29
C ILE A 273 -11.70 -1.65 20.94
N LEU A 274 -12.09 -1.46 22.20
CA LEU A 274 -13.03 -2.32 22.91
C LEU A 274 -14.41 -2.30 22.24
N ASN A 275 -14.94 -1.15 21.86
CA ASN A 275 -16.22 -1.04 21.16
C ASN A 275 -16.19 -1.73 19.79
N LYS A 276 -15.07 -1.66 19.07
CA LYS A 276 -14.87 -2.35 17.81
C LYS A 276 -14.86 -3.88 17.98
N GLU A 277 -14.12 -4.39 18.96
CA GLU A 277 -14.06 -5.83 19.23
C GLU A 277 -15.40 -6.37 19.77
N THR A 278 -16.06 -5.62 20.64
CA THR A 278 -17.39 -5.99 21.17
C THR A 278 -18.46 -6.01 20.07
N ALA A 279 -18.43 -5.03 19.17
CA ALA A 279 -19.34 -5.00 18.02
C ALA A 279 -19.08 -6.15 17.04
N ASN A 280 -17.82 -6.55 16.85
CA ASN A 280 -17.47 -7.71 16.03
C ASN A 280 -17.96 -9.03 16.64
N ILE A 281 -17.80 -9.20 17.95
CA ILE A 281 -18.26 -10.41 18.68
C ILE A 281 -19.79 -10.48 18.70
N SER A 282 -20.47 -9.36 18.95
CA SER A 282 -21.95 -9.30 18.98
C SER A 282 -22.61 -9.56 17.62
N ARG A 283 -21.90 -9.41 16.51
CA ARG A 283 -22.42 -9.73 15.17
C ARG A 283 -22.14 -11.16 14.71
N THR A 284 -21.23 -11.86 15.39
CA THR A 284 -20.86 -13.24 15.07
C THR A 284 -21.60 -14.28 15.92
N LEU A 285 -22.33 -13.85 16.93
CA LEU A 285 -23.32 -14.65 17.70
C LEU A 285 -24.72 -14.41 17.14
#